data_f2c388da2961d153d578a2e17ffd368e
#
_entry.id   f2c388da2961d153d578a2e17ffd368e
#
_cell.length_a   1.000
_cell.length_b   1.000
_cell.length_c   1.000
_cell.angle_alpha   90.00
_cell.angle_beta   90.00
_cell.angle_gamma   90.00
#
_symmetry.space_group_name_H-M   'P 1'
#
loop_
_entity.id
_entity.type
_entity.pdbx_description
1 polymer ?
#
loop_
_entity_poly.entity_id
_entity_poly.type
_entity_poly.pdbx_seq_one_letter_code
_entity_poly.pdbx_strand_id
1 'polypeptide(L)'
;KCDPFGCKTETKVDIEATSKLQEEQPLGRFNGLGTYGDRNHLAFDQIKEAWNNSASMSDFIDIILNLPFYKALLFTLTFCFAVTPPVVVLGFIVALSINTLTKSLKGPTIFGVILPMIVTPLIGSIVLFWMIDAKGILGATMKYLFDDPNLSLKSSSQLTWITLIIYGIWHNTPFAFVVFYAALQAVP
;
A
#
# COMPACT_ATOMS: atom_id res chain seq x y z
N LYS A 1 -3.29 33.60 -14.94
CA LYS A 1 -2.74 34.90 -14.49
C LYS A 1 -1.28 34.67 -14.13
N CYS A 2 -0.39 35.45 -14.70
CA CYS A 2 1.04 35.43 -14.37
C CYS A 2 1.33 36.55 -13.36
N ASP A 3 1.87 36.16 -12.20
CA ASP A 3 2.40 37.06 -11.19
C ASP A 3 3.93 37.23 -11.37
N PRO A 4 4.58 38.28 -10.84
CA PRO A 4 6.02 38.51 -10.99
C PRO A 4 6.91 37.36 -10.46
N PHE A 5 6.33 36.38 -9.73
CA PHE A 5 7.01 35.23 -9.13
C PHE A 5 6.72 33.88 -9.79
N GLY A 6 5.98 33.86 -10.91
CA GLY A 6 5.72 32.64 -11.68
C GLY A 6 4.30 32.56 -12.24
N CYS A 7 4.12 31.81 -13.34
CA CYS A 7 2.81 31.50 -13.90
C CYS A 7 2.21 30.30 -13.17
N LYS A 8 1.16 30.53 -12.35
CA LYS A 8 0.29 29.45 -11.84
C LYS A 8 -0.76 29.15 -12.90
N THR A 9 -0.70 27.97 -13.47
CA THR A 9 -1.81 27.39 -14.25
C THR A 9 -2.89 26.99 -13.27
N GLU A 10 -3.88 27.84 -13.04
CA GLU A 10 -5.13 27.42 -12.40
C GLU A 10 -5.89 26.57 -13.41
N THR A 11 -5.96 25.27 -13.16
CA THR A 11 -6.87 24.36 -13.87
C THR A 11 -8.29 24.75 -13.45
N LYS A 12 -8.94 25.66 -14.18
CA LYS A 12 -10.37 25.87 -14.02
C LYS A 12 -11.08 24.61 -14.54
N VAL A 13 -11.79 23.94 -13.64
CA VAL A 13 -12.73 22.89 -14.04
C VAL A 13 -13.76 23.54 -14.93
N ASP A 14 -13.84 23.12 -16.18
CA ASP A 14 -14.85 23.57 -17.12
C ASP A 14 -16.18 22.91 -16.71
N ILE A 15 -17.02 23.69 -16.00
CA ILE A 15 -18.30 23.24 -15.45
C ILE A 15 -19.23 22.80 -16.58
N GLU A 16 -19.17 23.43 -17.73
CA GLU A 16 -20.02 23.14 -18.87
C GLU A 16 -19.60 21.83 -19.57
N ALA A 17 -18.32 21.56 -19.70
CA ALA A 17 -17.80 20.29 -20.19
C ALA A 17 -18.09 19.15 -19.19
N THR A 18 -17.97 19.45 -17.89
CA THR A 18 -18.28 18.45 -16.84
C THR A 18 -19.75 18.11 -16.77
N SER A 19 -20.67 19.07 -16.96
CA SER A 19 -22.10 18.80 -16.97
C SER A 19 -22.53 18.00 -18.22
N LYS A 20 -21.95 18.29 -19.39
CA LYS A 20 -22.20 17.48 -20.61
C LYS A 20 -21.70 16.04 -20.45
N LEU A 21 -20.52 15.84 -19.84
CA LEU A 21 -20.00 14.50 -19.53
C LEU A 21 -20.87 13.75 -18.51
N GLN A 22 -21.48 14.45 -17.55
CA GLN A 22 -22.40 13.86 -16.58
C GLN A 22 -23.75 13.48 -17.22
N GLU A 23 -24.24 14.23 -18.22
CA GLU A 23 -25.43 13.87 -18.98
C GLU A 23 -25.19 12.67 -19.91
N GLU A 24 -24.04 12.61 -20.57
CA GLU A 24 -23.66 11.50 -21.44
C GLU A 24 -23.31 10.23 -20.65
N GLN A 25 -22.72 10.37 -19.47
CA GLN A 25 -22.32 9.26 -18.58
C GLN A 25 -22.81 9.51 -17.16
N PRO A 26 -24.10 9.28 -16.84
CA PRO A 26 -24.63 9.48 -15.51
C PRO A 26 -23.90 8.59 -14.49
N LEU A 27 -23.41 9.22 -13.40
CA LEU A 27 -22.82 8.52 -12.28
C LEU A 27 -23.80 7.47 -11.73
N GLY A 28 -23.37 6.23 -11.64
CA GLY A 28 -24.19 5.12 -11.12
C GLY A 28 -24.82 4.22 -12.19
N ARG A 29 -24.48 4.39 -13.47
CA ARG A 29 -24.89 3.43 -14.50
C ARG A 29 -24.18 2.09 -14.23
N PHE A 30 -24.99 1.04 -14.09
CA PHE A 30 -24.45 -0.32 -13.97
C PHE A 30 -23.72 -0.71 -15.26
N ASN A 31 -22.40 -0.77 -15.18
CA ASN A 31 -21.53 -1.03 -16.33
C ASN A 31 -21.14 -2.52 -16.45
N GLY A 32 -21.68 -3.37 -15.57
CA GLY A 32 -21.36 -4.79 -15.52
C GLY A 32 -19.85 -5.03 -15.38
N LEU A 33 -19.31 -5.90 -16.22
CA LEU A 33 -17.86 -6.19 -16.31
C LEU A 33 -17.14 -5.27 -17.30
N GLY A 34 -17.83 -4.31 -17.92
CA GLY A 34 -17.26 -3.40 -18.92
C GLY A 34 -16.03 -2.64 -18.42
N THR A 35 -16.04 -2.20 -17.16
CA THR A 35 -14.90 -1.51 -16.55
C THR A 35 -13.65 -2.38 -16.48
N TYR A 36 -13.81 -3.69 -16.29
CA TYR A 36 -12.68 -4.65 -16.22
C TYR A 36 -12.19 -5.08 -17.60
N GLY A 37 -13.07 -5.01 -18.61
CA GLY A 37 -12.74 -5.37 -20.01
C GLY A 37 -12.42 -4.17 -20.90
N ASP A 38 -12.43 -2.95 -20.37
CA ASP A 38 -12.13 -1.76 -21.14
C ASP A 38 -10.65 -1.76 -21.55
N ARG A 39 -10.45 -1.73 -22.89
CA ARG A 39 -9.12 -1.75 -23.52
C ARG A 39 -8.25 -0.60 -23.05
N ASN A 40 -8.82 0.56 -22.75
CA ASN A 40 -8.09 1.72 -22.27
C ASN A 40 -7.52 1.52 -20.86
N HIS A 41 -8.27 0.83 -19.98
CA HIS A 41 -7.80 0.55 -18.61
C HIS A 41 -6.68 -0.50 -18.59
N LEU A 42 -6.78 -1.53 -19.43
CA LEU A 42 -5.76 -2.58 -19.54
C LEU A 42 -4.62 -2.19 -20.50
N ALA A 43 -4.69 -0.99 -21.08
CA ALA A 43 -3.66 -0.44 -21.96
C ALA A 43 -3.30 -1.37 -23.16
N PHE A 44 -4.25 -2.15 -23.67
CA PHE A 44 -4.01 -3.10 -24.77
C PHE A 44 -3.47 -2.44 -26.04
N ASP A 45 -3.94 -1.23 -26.35
CA ASP A 45 -3.46 -0.50 -27.52
C ASP A 45 -2.01 -0.05 -27.33
N GLN A 46 -1.64 0.35 -26.11
CA GLN A 46 -0.25 0.69 -25.75
C GLN A 46 0.67 -0.54 -25.75
N ILE A 47 0.17 -1.72 -25.37
CA ILE A 47 0.92 -2.98 -25.48
C ILE A 47 1.19 -3.30 -26.95
N LYS A 48 0.20 -3.11 -27.82
CA LYS A 48 0.36 -3.37 -29.26
C LYS A 48 1.35 -2.40 -29.89
N GLU A 49 1.33 -1.13 -29.51
CA GLU A 49 2.34 -0.15 -29.91
C GLU A 49 3.73 -0.51 -29.38
N ALA A 50 3.82 -0.91 -28.10
CA ALA A 50 5.06 -1.37 -27.51
C ALA A 50 5.65 -2.57 -28.26
N TRP A 51 4.81 -3.52 -28.65
CA TRP A 51 5.22 -4.68 -29.44
C TRP A 51 5.79 -4.30 -30.80
N ASN A 52 5.15 -3.36 -31.50
CA ASN A 52 5.57 -2.90 -32.82
C ASN A 52 6.84 -2.04 -32.78
N ASN A 53 7.08 -1.35 -31.65
CA ASN A 53 8.20 -0.41 -31.51
C ASN A 53 9.39 -1.01 -30.77
N SER A 54 9.25 -2.19 -30.16
CA SER A 54 10.34 -2.86 -29.46
C SER A 54 11.31 -3.53 -30.42
N ALA A 55 12.58 -3.24 -30.27
CA ALA A 55 13.65 -3.88 -31.03
C ALA A 55 14.11 -5.20 -30.37
N SER A 56 13.84 -5.38 -29.08
CA SER A 56 14.22 -6.54 -28.28
C SER A 56 13.14 -6.90 -27.27
N MET A 57 13.12 -8.17 -26.80
CA MET A 57 12.20 -8.63 -25.76
C MET A 57 12.41 -7.89 -24.42
N SER A 58 13.64 -7.47 -24.11
CA SER A 58 13.95 -6.67 -22.93
C SER A 58 13.30 -5.28 -23.00
N ASP A 59 13.39 -4.62 -24.16
CA ASP A 59 12.79 -3.31 -24.39
C ASP A 59 11.25 -3.36 -24.26
N PHE A 60 10.66 -4.44 -24.78
CA PHE A 60 9.21 -4.69 -24.66
C PHE A 60 8.77 -4.82 -23.19
N ILE A 61 9.51 -5.60 -22.39
CA ILE A 61 9.22 -5.77 -20.96
C ILE A 61 9.36 -4.44 -20.22
N ASP A 62 10.40 -3.67 -20.51
CA ASP A 62 10.63 -2.37 -19.87
C ASP A 62 9.53 -1.37 -20.20
N ILE A 63 9.06 -1.34 -21.45
CA ILE A 63 7.93 -0.47 -21.85
C ILE A 63 6.65 -0.88 -21.12
N ILE A 64 6.33 -2.18 -21.05
CA ILE A 64 5.13 -2.67 -20.33
C ILE A 64 5.20 -2.34 -18.84
N LEU A 65 6.33 -2.59 -18.19
CA LEU A 65 6.50 -2.33 -16.76
C LEU A 65 6.41 -0.83 -16.41
N ASN A 66 6.66 0.05 -17.37
CA ASN A 66 6.48 1.49 -17.19
C ASN A 66 5.05 1.98 -17.39
N LEU A 67 4.15 1.17 -17.97
CA LEU A 67 2.74 1.53 -18.05
C LEU A 67 2.11 1.62 -16.66
N PRO A 68 1.27 2.66 -16.40
CA PRO A 68 0.73 2.92 -15.05
C PRO A 68 0.02 1.72 -14.44
N PHE A 69 -0.75 0.98 -15.21
CA PHE A 69 -1.47 -0.21 -14.75
C PHE A 69 -0.51 -1.32 -14.30
N TYR A 70 0.46 -1.68 -15.15
CA TYR A 70 1.40 -2.77 -14.85
C TYR A 70 2.38 -2.41 -13.75
N LYS A 71 2.76 -1.13 -13.67
CA LYS A 71 3.56 -0.62 -12.56
C LYS A 71 2.83 -0.75 -11.21
N ALA A 72 1.53 -0.40 -11.18
CA ALA A 72 0.70 -0.57 -9.99
C ALA A 72 0.49 -2.06 -9.65
N LEU A 73 0.27 -2.90 -10.67
CA LEU A 73 0.14 -4.35 -10.49
C LEU A 73 1.41 -4.97 -9.91
N LEU A 74 2.58 -4.64 -10.47
CA LEU A 74 3.87 -5.11 -9.99
C LEU A 74 4.12 -4.66 -8.54
N PHE A 75 3.82 -3.39 -8.23
CA PHE A 75 3.88 -2.88 -6.87
C PHE A 75 3.04 -3.72 -5.91
N THR A 76 1.79 -3.98 -6.26
CA THR A 76 0.86 -4.75 -5.42
C THR A 76 1.33 -6.19 -5.23
N LEU A 77 1.78 -6.86 -6.29
CA LEU A 77 2.30 -8.22 -6.21
C LEU A 77 3.55 -8.29 -5.33
N THR A 78 4.50 -7.39 -5.55
CA THR A 78 5.74 -7.33 -4.74
C THR A 78 5.42 -7.08 -3.27
N PHE A 79 4.49 -6.17 -2.99
CA PHE A 79 4.04 -5.89 -1.62
C PHE A 79 3.38 -7.12 -0.97
N CYS A 80 2.48 -7.81 -1.68
CA CYS A 80 1.85 -9.04 -1.19
C CYS A 80 2.88 -10.13 -0.88
N PHE A 81 3.82 -10.37 -1.81
CA PHE A 81 4.87 -11.36 -1.59
C PHE A 81 5.85 -10.98 -0.48
N ALA A 82 6.10 -9.71 -0.26
CA ALA A 82 6.97 -9.24 0.81
C ALA A 82 6.29 -9.30 2.20
N VAL A 83 4.98 -9.02 2.28
CA VAL A 83 4.25 -8.92 3.55
C VAL A 83 3.66 -10.26 3.99
N THR A 84 3.10 -11.05 3.08
CA THR A 84 2.35 -12.27 3.46
C THR A 84 3.19 -13.33 4.16
N PRO A 85 4.38 -13.73 3.69
CA PRO A 85 5.17 -14.76 4.36
C PRO A 85 5.58 -14.37 5.79
N PRO A 86 6.12 -13.16 6.05
CA PRO A 86 6.42 -12.74 7.43
C PRO A 86 5.19 -12.70 8.33
N VAL A 87 4.04 -12.25 7.84
CA VAL A 87 2.78 -12.21 8.59
C VAL A 87 2.35 -13.62 9.04
N VAL A 88 2.40 -14.59 8.12
CA VAL A 88 2.05 -15.99 8.42
C VAL A 88 3.00 -16.57 9.46
N VAL A 89 4.31 -16.38 9.26
CA VAL A 89 5.33 -16.91 10.19
C VAL A 89 5.21 -16.27 11.57
N LEU A 90 5.11 -14.94 11.64
CA LEU A 90 4.97 -14.22 12.91
C LEU A 90 3.65 -14.57 13.62
N GLY A 91 2.54 -14.61 12.89
CA GLY A 91 1.24 -15.01 13.44
C GLY A 91 1.28 -16.40 14.05
N PHE A 92 1.93 -17.37 13.39
CA PHE A 92 2.12 -18.71 13.89
C PHE A 92 3.01 -18.76 15.15
N ILE A 93 4.16 -18.08 15.12
CA ILE A 93 5.08 -18.01 16.28
C ILE A 93 4.37 -17.40 17.49
N VAL A 94 3.63 -16.30 17.30
CA VAL A 94 2.88 -15.64 18.37
C VAL A 94 1.79 -16.55 18.92
N ALA A 95 1.07 -17.29 18.05
CA ALA A 95 0.04 -18.24 18.47
C ALA A 95 0.62 -19.38 19.33
N LEU A 96 1.76 -19.94 18.93
CA LEU A 96 2.46 -20.96 19.73
C LEU A 96 2.94 -20.40 21.07
N SER A 97 3.54 -19.21 21.06
CA SER A 97 4.04 -18.55 22.28
C SER A 97 2.92 -18.31 23.29
N ILE A 98 1.76 -17.82 22.84
CA ILE A 98 0.61 -17.57 23.72
C ILE A 98 0.02 -18.89 24.23
N ASN A 99 0.06 -19.96 23.43
CA ASN A 99 -0.45 -21.26 23.86
C ASN A 99 0.32 -21.82 25.08
N THR A 100 1.61 -21.54 25.17
CA THR A 100 2.48 -21.97 26.30
C THR A 100 2.41 -21.06 27.52
N LEU A 101 1.82 -19.87 27.44
CA LEU A 101 1.71 -18.92 28.55
C LEU A 101 0.79 -19.42 29.66
N THR A 102 1.06 -18.95 30.88
CA THR A 102 0.19 -19.15 32.04
C THR A 102 -1.16 -18.45 31.84
N LYS A 103 -2.22 -19.01 32.43
CA LYS A 103 -3.61 -18.51 32.26
C LYS A 103 -3.75 -17.02 32.60
N SER A 104 -2.99 -16.51 33.59
CA SER A 104 -3.05 -15.12 34.02
C SER A 104 -2.51 -14.13 32.97
N LEU A 105 -1.53 -14.55 32.16
CA LEU A 105 -0.88 -13.70 31.16
C LEU A 105 -1.51 -13.81 29.77
N LYS A 106 -2.26 -14.88 29.50
CA LYS A 106 -2.88 -15.09 28.18
C LYS A 106 -3.80 -13.93 27.77
N GLY A 107 -4.70 -13.50 28.63
CA GLY A 107 -5.68 -12.45 28.33
C GLY A 107 -5.03 -11.12 27.92
N PRO A 108 -4.20 -10.51 28.76
CA PRO A 108 -3.51 -9.27 28.44
C PRO A 108 -2.65 -9.35 27.16
N THR A 109 -1.97 -10.50 26.95
CA THR A 109 -1.13 -10.69 25.76
C THR A 109 -1.96 -10.78 24.49
N ILE A 110 -3.07 -11.53 24.50
CA ILE A 110 -4.00 -11.62 23.37
C ILE A 110 -4.55 -10.23 23.02
N PHE A 111 -4.96 -9.45 24.03
CA PHE A 111 -5.43 -8.09 23.83
C PHE A 111 -4.38 -7.22 23.15
N GLY A 112 -3.12 -7.27 23.62
CA GLY A 112 -2.01 -6.50 23.06
C GLY A 112 -1.70 -6.89 21.60
N VAL A 113 -1.78 -8.19 21.29
CA VAL A 113 -1.55 -8.68 19.91
C VAL A 113 -2.65 -8.24 18.95
N ILE A 114 -3.91 -8.17 19.39
CA ILE A 114 -5.05 -7.79 18.54
C ILE A 114 -5.14 -6.27 18.35
N LEU A 115 -4.50 -5.48 19.21
CA LEU A 115 -4.58 -4.01 19.21
C LEU A 115 -4.30 -3.37 17.83
N PRO A 116 -3.29 -3.80 17.03
CA PRO A 116 -3.08 -3.25 15.70
C PRO A 116 -4.26 -3.41 14.75
N MET A 117 -5.03 -4.48 14.88
CA MET A 117 -6.20 -4.75 14.05
C MET A 117 -7.39 -3.84 14.39
N ILE A 118 -7.47 -3.37 15.63
CA ILE A 118 -8.53 -2.45 16.08
C ILE A 118 -8.34 -1.05 15.47
N VAL A 119 -7.09 -0.67 15.20
CA VAL A 119 -6.78 0.61 14.54
C VAL A 119 -7.23 0.54 13.09
N THR A 120 -8.18 1.38 12.71
CA THR A 120 -8.64 1.43 11.31
C THR A 120 -7.47 1.81 10.38
N PRO A 121 -7.40 1.23 9.17
CA PRO A 121 -6.31 1.52 8.22
C PRO A 121 -6.14 3.01 7.91
N LEU A 122 -7.25 3.76 7.89
CA LEU A 122 -7.22 5.20 7.66
C LEU A 122 -6.48 5.94 8.80
N ILE A 123 -6.84 5.67 10.05
CA ILE A 123 -6.19 6.30 11.21
C ILE A 123 -4.73 5.85 11.28
N GLY A 124 -4.46 4.56 11.10
CA GLY A 124 -3.11 4.00 11.10
C GLY A 124 -2.21 4.64 10.04
N SER A 125 -2.72 4.87 8.84
CA SER A 125 -1.95 5.52 7.76
C SER A 125 -1.64 6.98 8.05
N ILE A 126 -2.58 7.73 8.64
CA ILE A 126 -2.35 9.12 9.05
C ILE A 126 -1.30 9.19 10.17
N VAL A 127 -1.42 8.35 11.18
CA VAL A 127 -0.44 8.27 12.28
C VAL A 127 0.94 7.93 11.73
N LEU A 128 1.04 6.90 10.87
CA LEU A 128 2.29 6.52 10.24
C LEU A 128 2.88 7.68 9.43
N PHE A 129 2.05 8.38 8.64
CA PHE A 129 2.48 9.52 7.83
C PHE A 129 3.14 10.62 8.68
N TRP A 130 2.58 10.91 9.86
CA TRP A 130 3.17 11.88 10.79
C TRP A 130 4.40 11.33 11.51
N MET A 131 4.42 10.04 11.85
CA MET A 131 5.57 9.42 12.52
C MET A 131 6.82 9.37 11.64
N ILE A 132 6.67 9.13 10.33
CA ILE A 132 7.80 9.07 9.38
C ILE A 132 8.25 10.47 8.89
N ASP A 133 7.54 11.52 9.28
CA ASP A 133 7.96 12.89 8.98
C ASP A 133 9.34 13.19 9.58
N ALA A 134 10.08 14.09 8.94
CA ALA A 134 11.43 14.47 9.39
C ALA A 134 11.48 14.99 10.84
N LYS A 135 10.34 15.53 11.33
CA LYS A 135 10.14 16.00 12.71
C LYS A 135 9.35 14.99 13.55
N GLY A 136 8.87 13.90 12.96
CA GLY A 136 8.15 12.84 13.65
C GLY A 136 9.10 11.95 14.46
N ILE A 137 8.51 11.11 15.34
CA ILE A 137 9.28 10.26 16.25
C ILE A 137 10.22 9.33 15.47
N LEU A 138 9.73 8.63 14.44
CA LEU A 138 10.56 7.72 13.65
C LEU A 138 11.61 8.48 12.84
N GLY A 139 11.22 9.60 12.20
CA GLY A 139 12.16 10.43 11.45
C GLY A 139 13.29 10.99 12.30
N ALA A 140 12.96 11.51 13.49
CA ALA A 140 13.94 12.04 14.43
C ALA A 140 14.87 10.92 14.98
N THR A 141 14.31 9.77 15.35
CA THR A 141 15.08 8.62 15.85
C THR A 141 16.04 8.09 14.78
N MET A 142 15.60 7.99 13.53
CA MET A 142 16.46 7.53 12.43
C MET A 142 17.60 8.51 12.15
N LYS A 143 17.35 9.83 12.17
CA LYS A 143 18.40 10.83 12.05
C LYS A 143 19.46 10.70 13.14
N TYR A 144 19.03 10.48 14.37
CA TYR A 144 19.93 10.28 15.51
C TYR A 144 20.73 8.97 15.38
N LEU A 145 20.09 7.88 14.92
CA LEU A 145 20.73 6.57 14.83
C LEU A 145 21.76 6.50 13.70
N PHE A 146 21.51 7.16 12.57
CA PHE A 146 22.38 7.17 11.38
C PHE A 146 23.28 8.40 11.29
N ASP A 147 23.20 9.32 12.27
CA ASP A 147 23.97 10.57 12.35
C ASP A 147 23.92 11.40 11.05
N ASP A 148 22.80 11.32 10.33
CA ASP A 148 22.56 12.06 9.09
C ASP A 148 21.38 13.02 9.26
N PRO A 149 21.64 14.35 9.37
CA PRO A 149 20.57 15.33 9.56
C PRO A 149 19.63 15.46 8.36
N ASN A 150 20.08 15.03 7.16
CA ASN A 150 19.32 15.10 5.93
C ASN A 150 18.47 13.85 5.66
N LEU A 151 18.62 12.81 6.48
CA LEU A 151 17.86 11.57 6.32
C LEU A 151 16.37 11.83 6.47
N SER A 152 15.61 11.52 5.45
CA SER A 152 14.15 11.57 5.47
C SER A 152 13.56 10.27 4.96
N LEU A 153 12.75 9.63 5.79
CA LEU A 153 12.04 8.38 5.42
C LEU A 153 11.10 8.59 4.22
N LYS A 154 10.58 9.81 4.04
CA LYS A 154 9.71 10.16 2.91
C LYS A 154 10.47 10.50 1.63
N SER A 155 11.72 10.92 1.72
CA SER A 155 12.53 11.36 0.57
C SER A 155 13.11 10.18 -0.20
N SER A 156 13.38 9.07 0.50
CA SER A 156 13.93 7.87 -0.12
C SER A 156 12.83 6.86 -0.44
N SER A 157 12.72 6.47 -1.71
CA SER A 157 11.78 5.43 -2.14
C SER A 157 12.01 4.10 -1.42
N GLN A 158 13.26 3.73 -1.17
CA GLN A 158 13.62 2.49 -0.49
C GLN A 158 13.18 2.49 0.98
N LEU A 159 13.43 3.59 1.70
CA LEU A 159 13.04 3.71 3.11
C LEU A 159 11.52 3.75 3.26
N THR A 160 10.82 4.41 2.35
CA THR A 160 9.36 4.40 2.31
C THR A 160 8.82 2.98 2.10
N TRP A 161 9.40 2.21 1.18
CA TRP A 161 9.05 0.82 0.94
C TRP A 161 9.21 -0.06 2.18
N ILE A 162 10.37 0.01 2.83
CA ILE A 162 10.66 -0.74 4.05
C ILE A 162 9.65 -0.38 5.14
N THR A 163 9.36 0.90 5.32
CA THR A 163 8.39 1.38 6.32
C THR A 163 6.98 0.84 6.05
N LEU A 164 6.54 0.84 4.78
CA LEU A 164 5.24 0.29 4.39
C LEU A 164 5.17 -1.22 4.63
N ILE A 165 6.23 -1.96 4.33
CA ILE A 165 6.30 -3.41 4.57
C ILE A 165 6.21 -3.71 6.07
N ILE A 166 7.00 -3.03 6.89
CA ILE A 166 7.00 -3.20 8.35
C ILE A 166 5.61 -2.88 8.93
N TYR A 167 5.01 -1.77 8.50
CA TYR A 167 3.66 -1.41 8.91
C TYR A 167 2.63 -2.46 8.47
N GLY A 168 2.72 -2.95 7.22
CA GLY A 168 1.85 -3.99 6.69
C GLY A 168 1.95 -5.30 7.47
N ILE A 169 3.16 -5.71 7.85
CA ILE A 169 3.39 -6.89 8.69
C ILE A 169 2.75 -6.69 10.07
N TRP A 170 3.06 -5.58 10.74
CA TRP A 170 2.53 -5.28 12.07
C TRP A 170 0.99 -5.25 12.10
N HIS A 171 0.38 -4.62 11.11
CA HIS A 171 -1.08 -4.46 11.02
C HIS A 171 -1.80 -5.78 10.72
N ASN A 172 -1.21 -6.67 9.90
CA ASN A 172 -1.86 -7.91 9.46
C ASN A 172 -1.52 -9.14 10.32
N THR A 173 -0.45 -9.10 11.12
CA THR A 173 -0.05 -10.20 12.00
C THR A 173 -1.16 -10.64 12.97
N PRO A 174 -1.97 -9.75 13.58
CA PRO A 174 -3.08 -10.13 14.45
C PRO A 174 -4.10 -11.05 13.78
N PHE A 175 -4.41 -10.82 12.52
CA PHE A 175 -5.35 -11.69 11.79
C PHE A 175 -4.81 -13.12 11.66
N ALA A 176 -3.56 -13.25 11.20
CA ALA A 176 -2.90 -14.54 11.11
C ALA A 176 -2.80 -15.24 12.49
N PHE A 177 -2.46 -14.48 13.53
CA PHE A 177 -2.45 -14.99 14.90
C PHE A 177 -3.81 -15.55 15.33
N VAL A 178 -4.92 -14.84 15.12
CA VAL A 178 -6.26 -15.31 15.51
C VAL A 178 -6.60 -16.62 14.81
N VAL A 179 -6.31 -16.74 13.51
CA VAL A 179 -6.58 -17.95 12.73
C VAL A 179 -5.77 -19.13 13.27
N PHE A 180 -4.46 -18.98 13.49
CA PHE A 180 -3.62 -20.05 14.02
C PHE A 180 -3.96 -20.40 15.47
N TYR A 181 -4.24 -19.39 16.30
CA TYR A 181 -4.62 -19.63 17.69
C TYR A 181 -5.95 -20.39 17.80
N ALA A 182 -6.95 -20.06 16.98
CA ALA A 182 -8.20 -20.80 16.91
C ALA A 182 -7.98 -22.24 16.43
N ALA A 183 -7.14 -22.44 15.43
CA ALA A 183 -6.79 -23.79 14.95
C ALA A 183 -6.11 -24.64 16.04
N LEU A 184 -5.17 -24.04 16.81
CA LEU A 184 -4.51 -24.72 17.92
C LEU A 184 -5.46 -25.12 19.06
N GLN A 185 -6.53 -24.35 19.27
CA GLN A 185 -7.56 -24.69 20.28
C GLN A 185 -8.50 -25.81 19.82
N ALA A 186 -8.63 -26.03 18.51
CA ALA A 186 -9.50 -27.07 17.94
C ALA A 186 -8.84 -28.47 17.93
N VAL A 187 -7.52 -28.54 18.15
CA VAL A 187 -6.81 -29.82 18.23
C VAL A 187 -6.92 -30.34 19.68
N PRO A 188 -7.46 -31.56 19.89
CA PRO A 188 -7.62 -32.17 21.23
C PRO A 188 -6.27 -32.51 21.89
#